data_7f3964e5edf524885e61d7ec12a10380
#
_entry.id   7f3964e5edf524885e61d7ec12a10380
#
_cell.length_a   1.000
_cell.length_b   1.000
_cell.length_c   1.000
_cell.angle_alpha   90.00
_cell.angle_beta   90.00
_cell.angle_gamma   90.00
#
_symmetry.space_group_name_H-M   'P 1'
#
loop_
_entity.id
_entity.type
_entity.pdbx_description
1 polymer ?
#
loop_
_entity_poly.entity_id
_entity_poly.type
_entity_poly.pdbx_seq_one_letter_code
_entity_poly.pdbx_strand_id
1 'polypeptide(L)'
;MTRLTPWIKHMPDCFIAIDAGTTNSRAWLVEAGVVRAGHSVPVGVRDTARDGHMGRLLAGLRGLVDSVRSQSAAEPTLIAAAGMITSALGLKEVAHVMAPAGVVELAADRLELQLPEISDLPLVLFPGVRSGAWFPDEDVESTDLMRGEETLCIGLASQRPGQPLTVLNLGSHWKAIQVDSQGRITGSWTTLSGEMLQAVMTQTILASAVPEGRPAVLDEEWRSRGGEMFSHYGLSRTLFAVRLWEVQAAARVTAEQRLAFLVGAMVAEGLDGFRRAGYLTSGPVQLVGSGGIADAWQSLLARSGLAVERIDGEATAQAFVSGIGELLRVRM
;
A
#
# COMPACT_ATOMS: atom_id res chain seq x y z
N MET A 1 7.63 -32.04 3.12
CA MET A 1 6.41 -31.22 3.32
C MET A 1 5.31 -31.80 2.44
N THR A 2 4.32 -32.42 3.05
CA THR A 2 3.17 -32.98 2.32
C THR A 2 2.34 -31.82 1.81
N ARG A 3 2.25 -31.63 0.49
CA ARG A 3 1.27 -30.72 -0.10
C ARG A 3 -0.11 -31.24 0.28
N LEU A 4 -0.86 -30.48 1.07
CA LEU A 4 -2.25 -30.76 1.34
C LEU A 4 -3.00 -30.72 0.01
N THR A 5 -3.97 -31.62 -0.18
CA THR A 5 -4.84 -31.59 -1.35
C THR A 5 -5.53 -30.23 -1.37
N PRO A 6 -5.53 -29.47 -2.50
CA PRO A 6 -6.14 -28.15 -2.56
C PRO A 6 -7.60 -28.19 -2.12
N TRP A 7 -7.97 -27.40 -1.12
CA TRP A 7 -9.36 -27.36 -0.63
C TRP A 7 -10.25 -26.56 -1.57
N ILE A 8 -9.65 -25.62 -2.33
CA ILE A 8 -10.38 -24.75 -3.25
C ILE A 8 -10.46 -25.43 -4.62
N LYS A 9 -11.58 -26.07 -4.89
CA LYS A 9 -11.88 -26.68 -6.21
C LYS A 9 -12.61 -25.73 -7.16
N HIS A 10 -13.32 -24.74 -6.63
CA HIS A 10 -14.09 -23.73 -7.36
C HIS A 10 -13.97 -22.39 -6.66
N MET A 11 -14.13 -21.29 -7.42
CA MET A 11 -14.26 -19.98 -6.82
C MET A 11 -15.45 -19.98 -5.84
N PRO A 12 -15.27 -19.56 -4.59
CA PRO A 12 -16.36 -19.49 -3.63
C PRO A 12 -17.34 -18.37 -4.00
N ASP A 13 -18.64 -18.66 -3.88
CA ASP A 13 -19.67 -17.62 -4.06
C ASP A 13 -19.62 -16.57 -2.95
N CYS A 14 -19.21 -16.99 -1.73
CA CYS A 14 -19.05 -16.12 -0.59
C CYS A 14 -17.72 -16.38 0.14
N PHE A 15 -16.96 -15.33 0.40
CA PHE A 15 -15.67 -15.39 1.10
C PHE A 15 -15.39 -14.12 1.88
N ILE A 16 -14.43 -14.17 2.80
CA ILE A 16 -13.89 -12.99 3.49
C ILE A 16 -12.54 -12.65 2.89
N ALA A 17 -12.38 -11.43 2.39
CA ALA A 17 -11.08 -10.87 1.99
C ALA A 17 -10.45 -10.11 3.16
N ILE A 18 -9.15 -10.32 3.44
CA ILE A 18 -8.41 -9.61 4.49
C ILE A 18 -7.17 -8.95 3.88
N ASP A 19 -7.07 -7.63 4.07
CA ASP A 19 -5.85 -6.84 3.89
C ASP A 19 -5.26 -6.55 5.27
N ALA A 20 -4.14 -7.20 5.60
CA ALA A 20 -3.47 -6.96 6.87
C ALA A 20 -2.12 -6.27 6.65
N GLY A 21 -2.08 -4.99 6.97
CA GLY A 21 -0.90 -4.14 6.83
C GLY A 21 0.00 -4.12 8.07
N THR A 22 0.89 -3.15 8.09
CA THR A 22 1.82 -2.93 9.22
C THR A 22 1.12 -2.47 10.50
N THR A 23 0.11 -1.59 10.37
CA THR A 23 -0.56 -0.93 11.51
C THR A 23 -2.05 -1.16 11.58
N ASN A 24 -2.67 -1.49 10.46
CA ASN A 24 -4.12 -1.67 10.34
C ASN A 24 -4.42 -2.94 9.58
N SER A 25 -5.53 -3.58 9.93
CA SER A 25 -6.10 -4.68 9.17
C SER A 25 -7.54 -4.37 8.79
N ARG A 26 -7.97 -4.81 7.61
CA ARG A 26 -9.30 -4.62 7.06
C ARG A 26 -9.85 -5.96 6.59
N ALA A 27 -11.15 -6.15 6.74
CA ALA A 27 -11.82 -7.33 6.19
C ALA A 27 -13.10 -6.91 5.46
N TRP A 28 -13.42 -7.65 4.42
CA TRP A 28 -14.65 -7.51 3.63
C TRP A 28 -15.29 -8.87 3.43
N LEU A 29 -16.59 -8.96 3.71
CA LEU A 29 -17.42 -10.08 3.30
C LEU A 29 -17.87 -9.86 1.87
N VAL A 30 -17.55 -10.79 1.00
CA VAL A 30 -17.81 -10.72 -0.45
C VAL A 30 -18.75 -11.84 -0.85
N GLU A 31 -19.86 -11.52 -1.48
CA GLU A 31 -20.83 -12.45 -2.03
C GLU A 31 -21.07 -12.15 -3.50
N ALA A 32 -20.90 -13.14 -4.37
CA ALA A 32 -21.02 -12.99 -5.82
C ALA A 32 -20.22 -11.82 -6.40
N GLY A 33 -19.01 -11.55 -5.85
CA GLY A 33 -18.14 -10.45 -6.26
C GLY A 33 -18.52 -9.06 -5.71
N VAL A 34 -19.56 -8.96 -4.88
CA VAL A 34 -20.04 -7.72 -4.27
C VAL A 34 -19.67 -7.67 -2.79
N VAL A 35 -19.11 -6.57 -2.33
CA VAL A 35 -18.85 -6.32 -0.91
C VAL A 35 -20.18 -6.13 -0.18
N ARG A 36 -20.48 -6.98 0.79
CA ARG A 36 -21.69 -6.93 1.63
C ARG A 36 -21.46 -6.26 2.97
N ALA A 37 -20.28 -6.45 3.52
CA ALA A 37 -19.87 -5.86 4.80
C ALA A 37 -18.40 -5.54 4.77
N GLY A 38 -17.98 -4.57 5.57
CA GLY A 38 -16.56 -4.21 5.73
C GLY A 38 -16.29 -3.72 7.14
N HIS A 39 -15.12 -4.06 7.66
CA HIS A 39 -14.66 -3.58 8.97
C HIS A 39 -13.15 -3.38 8.97
N SER A 40 -12.66 -2.49 9.86
CA SER A 40 -11.23 -2.25 10.03
C SER A 40 -10.87 -2.12 11.50
N VAL A 41 -9.66 -2.56 11.86
CA VAL A 41 -9.11 -2.42 13.21
C VAL A 41 -7.69 -1.85 13.15
N PRO A 42 -7.27 -1.05 14.15
CA PRO A 42 -5.92 -0.51 14.24
C PRO A 42 -4.94 -1.56 14.81
N VAL A 43 -4.88 -2.73 14.17
CA VAL A 43 -4.00 -3.84 14.52
C VAL A 43 -3.30 -4.32 13.25
N GLY A 44 -1.98 -4.54 13.33
CA GLY A 44 -1.17 -5.05 12.22
C GLY A 44 0.08 -5.76 12.72
N VAL A 45 0.98 -6.13 11.80
CA VAL A 45 2.19 -6.89 12.16
C VAL A 45 3.19 -6.11 13.05
N ARG A 46 3.09 -4.78 13.12
CA ARG A 46 3.85 -3.96 14.07
C ARG A 46 3.54 -4.35 15.52
N ASP A 47 2.32 -4.76 15.82
CA ASP A 47 1.94 -5.21 17.16
C ASP A 47 2.68 -6.49 17.52
N THR A 48 2.84 -7.44 16.58
CA THR A 48 3.67 -8.63 16.78
C THR A 48 5.14 -8.27 17.05
N ALA A 49 5.70 -7.32 16.26
CA ALA A 49 7.09 -6.89 16.46
C ALA A 49 7.29 -6.22 17.82
N ARG A 50 6.33 -5.42 18.28
CA ARG A 50 6.40 -4.72 19.57
C ARG A 50 6.19 -5.65 20.76
N ASP A 51 5.19 -6.53 20.67
CA ASP A 51 4.76 -7.38 21.79
C ASP A 51 5.59 -8.68 21.88
N GLY A 52 6.37 -9.02 20.84
CA GLY A 52 7.16 -10.26 20.74
C GLY A 52 6.31 -11.53 20.53
N HIS A 53 5.00 -11.39 20.31
CA HIS A 53 4.06 -12.49 20.06
C HIS A 53 2.84 -12.03 19.27
N MET A 54 2.16 -12.97 18.59
CA MET A 54 1.01 -12.69 17.71
C MET A 54 -0.33 -12.50 18.42
N GLY A 55 -0.41 -12.52 19.75
CA GLY A 55 -1.67 -12.56 20.50
C GLY A 55 -2.64 -11.43 20.11
N ARG A 56 -2.15 -10.20 19.98
CA ARG A 56 -2.96 -9.03 19.58
C ARG A 56 -3.42 -9.15 18.13
N LEU A 57 -2.52 -9.58 17.22
CA LEU A 57 -2.83 -9.78 15.81
C LEU A 57 -3.93 -10.84 15.64
N LEU A 58 -3.80 -11.99 16.29
CA LEU A 58 -4.80 -13.06 16.24
C LEU A 58 -6.15 -12.61 16.76
N ALA A 59 -6.19 -11.93 17.92
CA ALA A 59 -7.43 -11.39 18.49
C ALA A 59 -8.09 -10.34 17.59
N GLY A 60 -7.29 -9.44 16.98
CA GLY A 60 -7.76 -8.44 16.05
C GLY A 60 -8.36 -9.05 14.77
N LEU A 61 -7.69 -10.06 14.19
CA LEU A 61 -8.17 -10.75 13.00
C LEU A 61 -9.45 -11.57 13.28
N ARG A 62 -9.54 -12.24 14.43
CA ARG A 62 -10.76 -12.91 14.88
C ARG A 62 -11.91 -11.92 14.97
N GLY A 63 -11.71 -10.79 15.67
CA GLY A 63 -12.72 -9.73 15.80
C GLY A 63 -13.17 -9.16 14.46
N LEU A 64 -12.25 -9.01 13.49
CA LEU A 64 -12.59 -8.61 12.12
C LEU A 64 -13.51 -9.62 11.43
N VAL A 65 -13.15 -10.91 11.47
CA VAL A 65 -13.94 -11.99 10.87
C VAL A 65 -15.33 -12.05 11.50
N ASP A 66 -15.44 -12.04 12.82
CA ASP A 66 -16.71 -12.05 13.54
C ASP A 66 -17.56 -10.83 13.19
N SER A 67 -16.94 -9.64 13.11
CA SER A 67 -17.63 -8.39 12.77
C SER A 67 -18.24 -8.42 11.38
N VAL A 68 -17.50 -8.87 10.35
CA VAL A 68 -18.06 -8.88 8.98
C VAL A 68 -19.09 -10.01 8.80
N ARG A 69 -18.94 -11.15 9.48
CA ARG A 69 -19.94 -12.23 9.48
C ARG A 69 -21.25 -11.77 10.11
N SER A 70 -21.21 -11.03 11.19
CA SER A 70 -22.42 -10.57 11.89
C SER A 70 -23.24 -9.52 11.14
N GLN A 71 -22.65 -8.88 10.13
CA GLN A 71 -23.30 -7.80 9.36
C GLN A 71 -24.09 -8.32 8.14
N SER A 72 -24.04 -9.59 7.82
CA SER A 72 -24.73 -10.18 6.66
C SER A 72 -25.23 -11.59 6.96
N ALA A 73 -26.30 -12.00 6.30
CA ALA A 73 -26.79 -13.38 6.33
C ALA A 73 -25.99 -14.31 5.37
N ALA A 74 -25.07 -13.76 4.58
CA ALA A 74 -24.24 -14.55 3.67
C ALA A 74 -23.20 -15.35 4.45
N GLU A 75 -23.11 -16.66 4.19
CA GLU A 75 -22.19 -17.57 4.88
C GLU A 75 -20.90 -17.74 4.05
N PRO A 76 -19.77 -17.19 4.49
CA PRO A 76 -18.51 -17.38 3.80
C PRO A 76 -17.98 -18.79 3.96
N THR A 77 -17.33 -19.31 2.92
CA THR A 77 -16.76 -20.67 2.92
C THR A 77 -15.26 -20.69 3.11
N LEU A 78 -14.59 -19.55 3.00
CA LEU A 78 -13.16 -19.38 3.27
C LEU A 78 -12.78 -17.92 3.60
N ILE A 79 -11.59 -17.76 4.12
CA ILE A 79 -10.91 -16.49 4.29
C ILE A 79 -9.74 -16.44 3.31
N ALA A 80 -9.59 -15.35 2.56
CA ALA A 80 -8.47 -15.10 1.66
C ALA A 80 -7.74 -13.83 2.11
N ALA A 81 -6.44 -13.92 2.36
CA ALA A 81 -5.69 -12.83 2.95
C ALA A 81 -4.39 -12.53 2.18
N ALA A 82 -4.06 -11.24 2.08
CA ALA A 82 -2.81 -10.75 1.53
C ALA A 82 -2.24 -9.62 2.41
N GLY A 83 -1.04 -9.17 2.08
CA GLY A 83 -0.34 -8.12 2.80
C GLY A 83 0.66 -8.65 3.83
N MET A 84 0.99 -7.82 4.79
CA MET A 84 2.01 -8.12 5.80
C MET A 84 1.71 -9.35 6.67
N ILE A 85 0.46 -9.83 6.64
CA ILE A 85 0.03 -11.09 7.29
C ILE A 85 0.86 -12.30 6.81
N THR A 86 1.44 -12.23 5.61
CA THR A 86 2.26 -13.27 4.99
C THR A 86 3.77 -13.04 5.15
N SER A 87 4.17 -12.13 6.04
CA SER A 87 5.57 -11.91 6.42
C SER A 87 5.97 -12.76 7.64
N ALA A 88 7.26 -12.76 7.98
CA ALA A 88 7.78 -13.41 9.19
C ALA A 88 7.16 -12.88 10.50
N LEU A 89 6.64 -11.65 10.50
CA LEU A 89 5.93 -11.03 11.62
C LEU A 89 4.39 -11.26 11.56
N GLY A 90 3.90 -11.85 10.47
CA GLY A 90 2.50 -12.18 10.25
C GLY A 90 2.13 -13.57 10.76
N LEU A 91 1.04 -14.12 10.23
CA LEU A 91 0.53 -15.43 10.63
C LEU A 91 1.44 -16.57 10.17
N LYS A 92 1.91 -16.48 8.94
CA LYS A 92 2.82 -17.46 8.34
C LYS A 92 3.59 -16.79 7.21
N GLU A 93 4.89 -16.96 7.23
CA GLU A 93 5.72 -16.47 6.13
C GLU A 93 5.44 -17.25 4.84
N VAL A 94 5.11 -16.53 3.77
CA VAL A 94 4.99 -17.04 2.41
C VAL A 94 6.09 -16.38 1.58
N ALA A 95 6.87 -17.18 0.86
CA ALA A 95 7.96 -16.66 0.03
C ALA A 95 7.41 -15.70 -1.04
N HIS A 96 8.18 -14.67 -1.40
CA HIS A 96 7.82 -13.78 -2.50
C HIS A 96 7.93 -14.51 -3.85
N VAL A 97 7.00 -14.23 -4.73
CA VAL A 97 7.08 -14.61 -6.14
C VAL A 97 7.98 -13.63 -6.88
N MET A 98 8.82 -14.11 -7.79
CA MET A 98 9.67 -13.25 -8.60
C MET A 98 8.87 -12.60 -9.73
N ALA A 99 9.07 -11.31 -9.93
CA ALA A 99 8.55 -10.60 -11.10
C ALA A 99 9.24 -11.10 -12.41
N PRO A 100 8.53 -11.14 -13.57
CA PRO A 100 7.15 -10.73 -13.78
C PRO A 100 6.13 -11.71 -13.15
N ALA A 101 5.22 -11.20 -12.33
CA ALA A 101 4.25 -12.02 -11.63
C ALA A 101 2.82 -11.46 -11.77
N GLY A 102 1.89 -12.32 -12.14
CA GLY A 102 0.48 -12.02 -12.29
C GLY A 102 -0.40 -12.99 -11.50
N VAL A 103 -1.64 -13.11 -11.91
CA VAL A 103 -2.64 -13.94 -11.23
C VAL A 103 -2.19 -15.40 -11.12
N VAL A 104 -1.59 -15.95 -12.18
CA VAL A 104 -1.20 -17.37 -12.23
C VAL A 104 -0.08 -17.68 -11.26
N GLU A 105 0.98 -16.88 -11.28
CA GLU A 105 2.17 -17.05 -10.45
C GLU A 105 1.82 -16.86 -8.96
N LEU A 106 1.05 -15.82 -8.63
CA LEU A 106 0.65 -15.55 -7.25
C LEU A 106 -0.31 -16.63 -6.71
N ALA A 107 -1.24 -17.11 -7.52
CA ALA A 107 -2.14 -18.17 -7.10
C ALA A 107 -1.43 -19.52 -6.93
N ALA A 108 -0.39 -19.80 -7.75
CA ALA A 108 0.36 -21.05 -7.68
C ALA A 108 1.15 -21.21 -6.37
N ASP A 109 1.63 -20.11 -5.82
CA ASP A 109 2.44 -20.08 -4.58
C ASP A 109 1.62 -19.71 -3.33
N ARG A 110 0.27 -19.72 -3.43
CA ARG A 110 -0.60 -19.51 -2.27
C ARG A 110 -0.40 -20.60 -1.23
N LEU A 111 -0.60 -20.24 0.03
CA LEU A 111 -0.58 -21.18 1.15
C LEU A 111 -2.00 -21.36 1.70
N GLU A 112 -2.47 -22.62 1.77
CA GLU A 112 -3.75 -22.99 2.37
C GLU A 112 -3.51 -23.60 3.76
N LEU A 113 -4.21 -23.11 4.79
CA LEU A 113 -4.08 -23.61 6.17
C LEU A 113 -5.38 -23.43 6.95
N GLN A 114 -5.46 -24.08 8.12
CA GLN A 114 -6.49 -23.80 9.12
C GLN A 114 -5.88 -23.14 10.33
N LEU A 115 -6.55 -22.13 10.85
CA LEU A 115 -6.11 -21.40 12.03
C LEU A 115 -7.32 -21.15 12.96
N PRO A 116 -7.65 -22.14 13.82
CA PRO A 116 -8.82 -22.08 14.70
C PRO A 116 -8.81 -20.90 15.66
N GLU A 117 -7.62 -20.32 15.91
CA GLU A 117 -7.46 -19.12 16.70
C GLU A 117 -8.12 -17.89 16.05
N ILE A 118 -8.33 -17.91 14.73
CA ILE A 118 -9.00 -16.84 13.97
C ILE A 118 -10.41 -17.26 13.59
N SER A 119 -10.58 -18.45 13.00
CA SER A 119 -11.88 -18.93 12.50
C SER A 119 -11.86 -20.45 12.24
N ASP A 120 -13.05 -21.02 12.14
CA ASP A 120 -13.32 -22.38 11.66
C ASP A 120 -13.16 -22.53 10.13
N LEU A 121 -13.13 -21.40 9.41
CA LEU A 121 -13.01 -21.39 7.96
C LEU A 121 -11.58 -21.68 7.49
N PRO A 122 -11.40 -22.34 6.32
CA PRO A 122 -10.10 -22.41 5.66
C PRO A 122 -9.53 -21.02 5.39
N LEU A 123 -8.22 -20.86 5.58
CA LEU A 123 -7.48 -19.62 5.35
C LEU A 123 -6.52 -19.80 4.18
N VAL A 124 -6.60 -18.90 3.21
CA VAL A 124 -5.70 -18.81 2.05
C VAL A 124 -4.85 -17.56 2.16
N LEU A 125 -3.54 -17.73 2.12
CA LEU A 125 -2.56 -16.65 2.16
C LEU A 125 -1.89 -16.50 0.79
N PHE A 126 -1.93 -15.29 0.22
CA PHE A 126 -1.26 -15.00 -1.05
C PHE A 126 0.12 -14.40 -0.80
N PRO A 127 1.13 -14.79 -1.62
CA PRO A 127 2.49 -14.28 -1.51
C PRO A 127 2.58 -12.82 -1.91
N GLY A 128 3.65 -12.15 -1.47
CA GLY A 128 4.09 -10.89 -2.05
C GLY A 128 4.88 -11.07 -3.33
N VAL A 129 5.26 -9.96 -3.99
CA VAL A 129 6.12 -9.94 -5.17
C VAL A 129 7.47 -9.32 -4.82
N ARG A 130 8.54 -9.86 -5.42
CA ARG A 130 9.87 -9.26 -5.45
C ARG A 130 10.33 -9.04 -6.89
N SER A 131 11.09 -7.99 -7.11
CA SER A 131 11.71 -7.68 -8.39
C SER A 131 13.22 -7.49 -8.22
N GLY A 132 13.97 -7.53 -9.34
CA GLY A 132 15.41 -7.33 -9.36
C GLY A 132 16.23 -8.58 -9.03
N ALA A 133 17.44 -8.40 -8.53
CA ALA A 133 18.38 -9.49 -8.27
C ALA A 133 17.91 -10.47 -7.21
N TRP A 134 18.32 -11.74 -7.35
CA TRP A 134 18.04 -12.75 -6.33
C TRP A 134 18.86 -12.52 -5.06
N PHE A 135 20.08 -12.06 -5.23
CA PHE A 135 21.03 -11.75 -4.15
C PHE A 135 21.18 -10.23 -4.06
N PRO A 136 20.45 -9.56 -3.15
CA PRO A 136 20.46 -8.09 -3.05
C PRO A 136 21.79 -7.51 -2.56
N ASP A 137 22.67 -8.31 -1.99
CA ASP A 137 24.06 -7.95 -1.66
C ASP A 137 24.92 -7.70 -2.91
N GLU A 138 24.56 -8.31 -4.06
CA GLU A 138 25.23 -8.10 -5.34
C GLU A 138 24.62 -6.94 -6.14
N ASP A 139 23.31 -6.71 -6.02
CA ASP A 139 22.58 -5.67 -6.78
C ASP A 139 21.32 -5.21 -6.02
N VAL A 140 21.52 -4.59 -4.87
CA VAL A 140 20.41 -4.03 -4.08
C VAL A 140 19.68 -2.90 -4.81
N GLU A 141 20.36 -2.21 -5.72
CA GLU A 141 19.81 -1.06 -6.45
C GLU A 141 18.67 -1.47 -7.39
N SER A 142 18.68 -2.69 -7.91
CA SER A 142 17.61 -3.21 -8.78
C SER A 142 16.53 -3.98 -8.01
N THR A 143 16.73 -4.25 -6.72
CA THR A 143 15.88 -5.13 -5.93
C THR A 143 14.79 -4.35 -5.21
N ASP A 144 13.54 -4.85 -5.28
CA ASP A 144 12.43 -4.32 -4.50
C ASP A 144 11.48 -5.42 -4.03
N LEU A 145 10.67 -5.11 -3.01
CA LEU A 145 9.72 -6.02 -2.37
C LEU A 145 8.37 -5.35 -2.16
N MET A 146 7.29 -6.13 -2.30
CA MET A 146 5.95 -5.69 -1.91
C MET A 146 5.14 -6.81 -1.26
N ARG A 147 4.23 -6.42 -0.37
CA ARG A 147 3.24 -7.31 0.25
C ARG A 147 1.93 -6.56 0.50
N GLY A 148 0.89 -6.92 -0.28
CA GLY A 148 -0.44 -6.33 -0.27
C GLY A 148 -0.72 -5.52 -1.53
N GLU A 149 0.23 -4.73 -2.01
CA GLU A 149 0.08 -3.94 -3.22
C GLU A 149 -0.07 -4.80 -4.48
N GLU A 150 0.50 -6.01 -4.53
CA GLU A 150 0.33 -6.94 -5.65
C GLU A 150 -1.14 -7.30 -5.88
N THR A 151 -1.87 -7.57 -4.80
CA THR A 151 -3.30 -7.90 -4.87
C THR A 151 -4.11 -6.72 -5.40
N LEU A 152 -3.81 -5.49 -4.95
CA LEU A 152 -4.40 -4.26 -5.47
C LEU A 152 -4.10 -4.08 -6.96
N CYS A 153 -2.85 -4.29 -7.38
CA CYS A 153 -2.44 -4.18 -8.78
C CYS A 153 -3.17 -5.18 -9.69
N ILE A 154 -3.34 -6.43 -9.25
CA ILE A 154 -4.14 -7.43 -9.96
C ILE A 154 -5.58 -6.95 -10.16
N GLY A 155 -6.21 -6.42 -9.11
CA GLY A 155 -7.57 -5.90 -9.20
C GLY A 155 -7.70 -4.67 -10.11
N LEU A 156 -6.75 -3.75 -10.10
CA LEU A 156 -6.73 -2.61 -11.01
C LEU A 156 -6.51 -3.05 -12.48
N ALA A 157 -5.62 -4.02 -12.70
CA ALA A 157 -5.35 -4.56 -14.02
C ALA A 157 -6.54 -5.33 -14.61
N SER A 158 -7.31 -6.07 -13.77
CA SER A 158 -8.49 -6.79 -14.20
C SER A 158 -9.62 -5.88 -14.74
N GLN A 159 -9.65 -4.62 -14.28
CA GLN A 159 -10.59 -3.60 -14.76
C GLN A 159 -10.16 -3.00 -16.12
N ARG A 160 -8.92 -3.25 -16.57
CA ARG A 160 -8.31 -2.67 -17.79
C ARG A 160 -7.56 -3.72 -18.59
N PRO A 161 -8.24 -4.78 -19.04
CA PRO A 161 -7.59 -5.88 -19.74
C PRO A 161 -6.83 -5.38 -20.98
N GLY A 162 -5.61 -5.87 -21.14
CA GLY A 162 -4.76 -5.54 -22.28
C GLY A 162 -4.04 -4.19 -22.18
N GLN A 163 -4.18 -3.43 -21.10
CA GLN A 163 -3.53 -2.14 -20.93
C GLN A 163 -2.44 -2.22 -19.85
N PRO A 164 -1.21 -1.75 -20.14
CA PRO A 164 -0.21 -1.56 -19.11
C PRO A 164 -0.62 -0.41 -18.20
N LEU A 165 -0.22 -0.46 -16.93
CA LEU A 165 -0.50 0.60 -15.97
C LEU A 165 0.68 0.83 -15.02
N THR A 166 0.78 2.05 -14.51
CA THR A 166 1.68 2.42 -13.41
C THR A 166 0.84 2.77 -12.20
N VAL A 167 1.10 2.12 -11.09
CA VAL A 167 0.42 2.41 -9.81
C VAL A 167 1.39 3.17 -8.91
N LEU A 168 0.99 4.32 -8.40
CA LEU A 168 1.68 5.03 -7.32
C LEU A 168 0.87 4.86 -6.03
N ASN A 169 1.35 4.03 -5.12
CA ASN A 169 0.72 3.76 -3.84
C ASN A 169 1.33 4.60 -2.71
N LEU A 170 0.50 5.41 -2.02
CA LEU A 170 0.91 6.35 -0.97
C LEU A 170 0.56 5.80 0.42
N GLY A 171 1.29 4.79 0.86
CA GLY A 171 1.23 4.25 2.22
C GLY A 171 2.28 4.89 3.16
N SER A 172 2.72 4.11 4.14
CA SER A 172 3.91 4.42 4.95
C SER A 172 5.16 4.47 4.06
N HIS A 173 5.22 3.59 3.09
CA HIS A 173 6.20 3.56 2.02
C HIS A 173 5.51 4.03 0.74
N TRP A 174 6.10 5.00 0.05
CA TRP A 174 5.61 5.35 -1.27
C TRP A 174 6.22 4.40 -2.29
N LYS A 175 5.38 3.86 -3.16
CA LYS A 175 5.78 2.81 -4.08
C LYS A 175 5.24 3.05 -5.48
N ALA A 176 6.11 3.10 -6.47
CA ALA A 176 5.75 3.06 -7.88
C ALA A 176 5.85 1.62 -8.40
N ILE A 177 4.79 1.11 -9.02
CA ILE A 177 4.68 -0.27 -9.49
C ILE A 177 4.33 -0.26 -10.96
N GLN A 178 5.03 -1.06 -11.76
CA GLN A 178 4.76 -1.24 -13.19
C GLN A 178 4.04 -2.57 -13.43
N VAL A 179 2.97 -2.53 -14.20
CA VAL A 179 2.18 -3.68 -14.60
C VAL A 179 2.08 -3.71 -16.12
N ASP A 180 2.40 -4.85 -16.73
CA ASP A 180 2.37 -5.01 -18.19
C ASP A 180 0.94 -5.19 -18.75
N SER A 181 0.81 -5.25 -20.07
CA SER A 181 -0.48 -5.45 -20.74
C SER A 181 -1.11 -6.84 -20.49
N GLN A 182 -0.36 -7.77 -19.90
CA GLN A 182 -0.87 -9.08 -19.47
C GLN A 182 -1.35 -9.08 -18.02
N GLY A 183 -1.28 -7.91 -17.34
CA GLY A 183 -1.66 -7.76 -15.93
C GLY A 183 -0.61 -8.31 -14.96
N ARG A 184 0.66 -8.47 -15.40
CA ARG A 184 1.75 -8.95 -14.55
C ARG A 184 2.56 -7.78 -14.03
N ILE A 185 2.86 -7.80 -12.75
CA ILE A 185 3.78 -6.87 -12.11
C ILE A 185 5.18 -7.16 -12.64
N THR A 186 5.79 -6.19 -13.28
CA THR A 186 7.14 -6.31 -13.88
C THR A 186 8.23 -5.74 -13.00
N GLY A 187 7.89 -4.84 -12.09
CA GLY A 187 8.83 -4.25 -11.15
C GLY A 187 8.16 -3.22 -10.25
N SER A 188 8.87 -2.83 -9.21
CA SER A 188 8.49 -1.75 -8.32
C SER A 188 9.70 -1.00 -7.81
N TRP A 189 9.45 0.18 -7.25
CA TRP A 189 10.44 1.00 -6.56
C TRP A 189 9.80 1.61 -5.32
N THR A 190 10.36 1.26 -4.16
CA THR A 190 9.84 1.66 -2.85
C THR A 190 10.74 2.69 -2.19
N THR A 191 10.13 3.69 -1.58
CA THR A 191 10.82 4.68 -0.74
C THR A 191 10.21 4.74 0.66
N LEU A 192 10.99 5.13 1.65
CA LEU A 192 10.53 5.37 3.03
C LEU A 192 9.85 6.74 3.20
N SER A 193 9.53 7.45 2.11
CA SER A 193 9.13 8.87 2.14
C SER A 193 7.93 9.16 3.05
N GLY A 194 6.95 8.24 3.13
CA GLY A 194 5.81 8.39 4.03
C GLY A 194 6.19 8.30 5.52
N GLU A 195 7.08 7.37 5.89
CA GLU A 195 7.62 7.28 7.26
C GLU A 195 8.56 8.44 7.57
N MET A 196 9.41 8.83 6.62
CA MET A 196 10.30 9.99 6.77
C MET A 196 9.50 11.27 7.00
N LEU A 197 8.44 11.50 6.21
CA LEU A 197 7.54 12.65 6.43
C LEU A 197 6.97 12.64 7.84
N GLN A 198 6.45 11.49 8.29
CA GLN A 198 5.93 11.34 9.65
C GLN A 198 7.00 11.60 10.71
N ALA A 199 8.20 11.04 10.54
CA ALA A 199 9.31 11.24 11.47
C ALA A 199 9.76 12.71 11.51
N VAL A 200 9.85 13.37 10.37
CA VAL A 200 10.18 14.80 10.29
C VAL A 200 9.16 15.64 11.06
N MET A 201 7.88 15.36 10.93
CA MET A 201 6.80 16.08 11.58
C MET A 201 6.70 15.81 13.09
N THR A 202 7.19 14.67 13.59
CA THR A 202 6.93 14.26 14.98
C THR A 202 8.17 14.01 15.82
N GLN A 203 9.33 13.73 15.20
CA GLN A 203 10.55 13.28 15.89
C GLN A 203 11.74 14.21 15.67
N THR A 204 11.56 15.31 14.95
CA THR A 204 12.64 16.28 14.70
C THR A 204 12.31 17.64 15.33
N ILE A 205 13.25 18.58 15.23
CA ILE A 205 13.05 19.98 15.64
C ILE A 205 11.88 20.65 14.90
N LEU A 206 11.40 20.07 13.79
CA LEU A 206 10.28 20.60 13.01
C LEU A 206 8.91 20.24 13.61
N ALA A 207 8.86 19.38 14.61
CA ALA A 207 7.60 19.01 15.28
C ALA A 207 6.86 20.22 15.87
N SER A 208 7.58 21.24 16.34
CA SER A 208 6.98 22.50 16.81
C SER A 208 6.57 23.46 15.69
N ALA A 209 7.12 23.27 14.49
CA ALA A 209 6.96 24.18 13.38
C ALA A 209 5.75 23.93 12.49
N VAL A 210 5.17 22.72 12.57
CA VAL A 210 4.06 22.27 11.72
C VAL A 210 2.91 21.75 12.59
N PRO A 211 1.66 21.75 12.09
CA PRO A 211 0.53 21.19 12.83
C PRO A 211 0.66 19.67 12.97
N GLU A 212 0.06 19.13 14.02
CA GLU A 212 -0.05 17.69 14.22
C GLU A 212 -0.99 17.05 13.17
N GLY A 213 -0.67 15.83 12.75
CA GLY A 213 -1.50 15.01 11.88
C GLY A 213 -1.29 15.24 10.38
N ARG A 214 -2.02 14.45 9.60
CA ARG A 214 -1.98 14.56 8.13
C ARG A 214 -2.93 15.64 7.65
N PRO A 215 -2.50 16.59 6.82
CA PRO A 215 -3.36 17.66 6.34
C PRO A 215 -4.43 17.12 5.38
N ALA A 216 -5.66 17.60 5.53
CA ALA A 216 -6.72 17.33 4.58
C ALA A 216 -6.54 18.15 3.30
N VAL A 217 -6.14 19.41 3.43
CA VAL A 217 -5.88 20.34 2.33
C VAL A 217 -4.54 21.02 2.55
N LEU A 218 -3.81 21.26 1.49
CA LEU A 218 -2.51 21.94 1.50
C LEU A 218 -2.55 23.15 0.58
N ASP A 219 -1.93 24.26 1.02
CA ASP A 219 -1.73 25.46 0.22
C ASP A 219 -0.86 25.16 -1.01
N GLU A 220 -1.38 25.42 -2.22
CA GLU A 220 -0.72 25.06 -3.46
C GLU A 220 0.53 25.92 -3.75
N GLU A 221 0.48 27.22 -3.42
CA GLU A 221 1.64 28.09 -3.60
C GLU A 221 2.81 27.60 -2.74
N TRP A 222 2.53 27.29 -1.48
CA TRP A 222 3.57 26.81 -0.55
C TRP A 222 4.09 25.44 -0.92
N ARG A 223 3.25 24.54 -1.45
CA ARG A 223 3.72 23.26 -2.01
C ARG A 223 4.68 23.47 -3.18
N SER A 224 4.33 24.35 -4.13
CA SER A 224 5.19 24.67 -5.27
C SER A 224 6.54 25.22 -4.81
N ARG A 225 6.54 26.19 -3.87
CA ARG A 225 7.76 26.75 -3.30
C ARG A 225 8.65 25.70 -2.63
N GLY A 226 8.05 24.72 -1.95
CA GLY A 226 8.78 23.58 -1.37
C GLY A 226 9.49 22.74 -2.42
N GLY A 227 8.79 22.39 -3.50
CA GLY A 227 9.36 21.65 -4.62
C GLY A 227 10.45 22.42 -5.35
N GLU A 228 10.25 23.72 -5.59
CA GLU A 228 11.24 24.60 -6.22
C GLU A 228 12.51 24.72 -5.36
N MET A 229 12.36 24.94 -4.06
CA MET A 229 13.51 25.02 -3.17
C MET A 229 14.26 23.69 -3.08
N PHE A 230 13.55 22.56 -3.07
CA PHE A 230 14.18 21.24 -3.15
C PHE A 230 15.03 21.09 -4.41
N SER A 231 14.53 21.49 -5.57
CA SER A 231 15.25 21.34 -6.83
C SER A 231 16.56 22.15 -6.88
N HIS A 232 16.64 23.25 -6.12
CA HIS A 232 17.83 24.10 -6.06
C HIS A 232 18.83 23.70 -4.98
N TYR A 233 18.34 23.29 -3.80
CA TYR A 233 19.17 23.18 -2.60
C TYR A 233 19.14 21.78 -1.96
N GLY A 234 18.37 20.84 -2.52
CA GLY A 234 18.19 19.51 -1.96
C GLY A 234 17.31 19.48 -0.70
N LEU A 235 16.92 18.28 -0.29
CA LEU A 235 15.88 18.05 0.73
C LEU A 235 16.28 18.64 2.10
N SER A 236 17.46 18.30 2.61
CA SER A 236 17.87 18.67 3.97
C SER A 236 17.89 20.17 4.21
N ARG A 237 18.38 20.96 3.23
CA ARG A 237 18.36 22.42 3.32
C ARG A 237 16.96 22.99 3.23
N THR A 238 16.12 22.41 2.37
CA THR A 238 14.72 22.81 2.20
C THR A 238 13.92 22.57 3.47
N LEU A 239 14.08 21.42 4.10
CA LEU A 239 13.42 21.14 5.38
C LEU A 239 13.83 22.14 6.47
N PHE A 240 15.09 22.55 6.53
CA PHE A 240 15.55 23.51 7.54
C PHE A 240 14.92 24.91 7.36
N ALA A 241 14.47 25.28 6.17
CA ALA A 241 13.75 26.54 5.94
C ALA A 241 12.45 26.63 6.77
N VAL A 242 11.78 25.51 7.02
CA VAL A 242 10.59 25.42 7.89
C VAL A 242 10.90 25.95 9.30
N ARG A 243 12.06 25.56 9.84
CA ARG A 243 12.52 26.06 11.15
C ARG A 243 12.85 27.54 11.12
N LEU A 244 13.45 28.04 10.03
CA LEU A 244 13.77 29.45 9.91
C LEU A 244 12.51 30.33 9.92
N TRP A 245 11.45 29.91 9.22
CA TRP A 245 10.17 30.65 9.25
C TRP A 245 9.48 30.57 10.62
N GLU A 246 9.56 29.46 11.33
CA GLU A 246 9.04 29.39 12.68
C GLU A 246 9.71 30.42 13.60
N VAL A 247 11.04 30.52 13.55
CA VAL A 247 11.80 31.39 14.46
C VAL A 247 11.75 32.87 14.05
N GLN A 248 11.82 33.17 12.73
CA GLN A 248 12.00 34.52 12.23
C GLN A 248 10.74 35.14 11.64
N ALA A 249 9.76 34.35 11.27
CA ALA A 249 8.60 34.82 10.51
C ALA A 249 7.28 34.13 10.89
N ALA A 250 7.16 33.60 12.10
CA ALA A 250 5.96 32.86 12.53
C ALA A 250 4.65 33.66 12.39
N ALA A 251 4.72 34.99 12.55
CA ALA A 251 3.57 35.86 12.36
C ALA A 251 3.17 36.09 10.87
N ARG A 252 4.02 35.71 9.93
CA ARG A 252 3.81 35.89 8.48
C ARG A 252 3.63 34.60 7.72
N VAL A 253 4.17 33.48 8.23
CA VAL A 253 4.11 32.16 7.62
C VAL A 253 3.47 31.20 8.62
N THR A 254 2.26 30.75 8.34
CA THR A 254 1.51 29.91 9.26
C THR A 254 2.07 28.50 9.35
N ALA A 255 1.70 27.74 10.37
CA ALA A 255 2.10 26.33 10.54
C ALA A 255 1.63 25.47 9.37
N GLU A 256 0.41 25.73 8.85
CA GLU A 256 -0.18 25.04 7.70
C GLU A 256 0.60 25.33 6.41
N GLN A 257 1.03 26.57 6.21
CA GLN A 257 1.88 26.96 5.08
C GLN A 257 3.25 26.27 5.15
N ARG A 258 3.86 26.22 6.33
CA ARG A 258 5.10 25.48 6.55
C ARG A 258 4.95 23.99 6.29
N LEU A 259 3.82 23.39 6.69
CA LEU A 259 3.51 22.00 6.38
C LEU A 259 3.31 21.77 4.88
N ALA A 260 2.59 22.66 4.19
CA ALA A 260 2.40 22.59 2.74
C ALA A 260 3.74 22.63 2.01
N PHE A 261 4.65 23.54 2.41
CA PHE A 261 6.00 23.63 1.89
C PHE A 261 6.81 22.34 2.11
N LEU A 262 6.78 21.80 3.33
CA LEU A 262 7.46 20.55 3.68
C LEU A 262 6.95 19.38 2.81
N VAL A 263 5.64 19.22 2.69
CA VAL A 263 5.05 18.17 1.84
C VAL A 263 5.42 18.37 0.38
N GLY A 264 5.42 19.61 -0.12
CA GLY A 264 5.83 19.91 -1.48
C GLY A 264 7.28 19.49 -1.78
N ALA A 265 8.20 19.73 -0.84
CA ALA A 265 9.58 19.28 -0.95
C ALA A 265 9.71 17.75 -0.97
N MET A 266 9.00 17.06 -0.07
CA MET A 266 9.02 15.59 0.01
C MET A 266 8.44 14.93 -1.24
N VAL A 267 7.35 15.49 -1.79
CA VAL A 267 6.72 14.97 -3.01
C VAL A 267 7.62 15.20 -4.23
N ALA A 268 8.29 16.36 -4.31
CA ALA A 268 9.23 16.64 -5.40
C ALA A 268 10.47 15.72 -5.35
N GLU A 269 11.00 15.47 -4.15
CA GLU A 269 12.09 14.50 -3.94
C GLU A 269 11.67 13.10 -4.36
N GLY A 270 10.47 12.66 -3.93
CA GLY A 270 9.94 11.36 -4.31
C GLY A 270 9.80 11.21 -5.83
N LEU A 271 9.26 12.22 -6.53
CA LEU A 271 9.14 12.18 -7.99
C LEU A 271 10.51 12.11 -8.69
N ASP A 272 11.49 12.88 -8.22
CA ASP A 272 12.84 12.86 -8.76
C ASP A 272 13.50 11.48 -8.55
N GLY A 273 13.33 10.87 -7.37
CA GLY A 273 13.81 9.53 -7.08
C GLY A 273 13.16 8.47 -7.96
N PHE A 274 11.85 8.47 -8.11
CA PHE A 274 11.14 7.54 -8.98
C PHE A 274 11.56 7.68 -10.46
N ARG A 275 11.75 8.91 -10.94
CA ARG A 275 12.18 9.16 -12.32
C ARG A 275 13.59 8.68 -12.59
N ARG A 276 14.51 8.90 -11.68
CA ARG A 276 15.89 8.38 -11.78
C ARG A 276 15.92 6.86 -11.83
N ALA A 277 14.99 6.20 -11.12
CA ALA A 277 14.83 4.75 -11.15
C ALA A 277 14.04 4.24 -12.37
N GLY A 278 13.62 5.12 -13.30
CA GLY A 278 12.89 4.74 -14.52
C GLY A 278 11.37 4.60 -14.33
N TYR A 279 10.83 5.01 -13.18
CA TYR A 279 9.40 5.00 -12.89
C TYR A 279 8.78 6.38 -13.08
N LEU A 280 7.45 6.45 -13.27
CA LEU A 280 6.69 7.70 -13.45
C LEU A 280 7.25 8.59 -14.58
N THR A 281 7.72 7.96 -15.64
CA THR A 281 8.32 8.65 -16.79
C THR A 281 7.32 8.88 -17.94
N SER A 282 6.28 8.04 -18.05
CA SER A 282 5.28 8.10 -19.12
C SER A 282 4.00 7.35 -18.72
N GLY A 283 2.93 7.54 -19.50
CA GLY A 283 1.66 6.83 -19.37
C GLY A 283 0.75 7.37 -18.26
N PRO A 284 -0.46 6.82 -18.15
CA PRO A 284 -1.38 7.14 -17.08
C PRO A 284 -0.89 6.52 -15.76
N VAL A 285 -1.03 7.30 -14.67
CA VAL A 285 -0.69 6.88 -13.31
C VAL A 285 -1.96 6.67 -12.50
N GLN A 286 -2.13 5.48 -11.94
CA GLN A 286 -3.14 5.16 -10.95
C GLN A 286 -2.63 5.59 -9.57
N LEU A 287 -3.11 6.72 -9.07
CA LEU A 287 -2.66 7.27 -7.79
C LEU A 287 -3.54 6.76 -6.65
N VAL A 288 -3.02 5.85 -5.85
CA VAL A 288 -3.68 5.27 -4.69
C VAL A 288 -3.29 6.02 -3.43
N GLY A 289 -4.25 6.68 -2.81
CA GLY A 289 -4.02 7.46 -1.60
C GLY A 289 -5.07 8.55 -1.39
N SER A 290 -5.06 9.21 -0.23
CA SER A 290 -6.05 10.21 0.15
C SER A 290 -5.44 11.44 0.82
N GLY A 291 -6.23 12.51 0.95
CA GLY A 291 -5.86 13.76 1.60
C GLY A 291 -4.81 14.58 0.86
N GLY A 292 -4.30 15.62 1.52
CA GLY A 292 -3.46 16.63 0.92
C GLY A 292 -2.15 16.11 0.30
N ILE A 293 -1.60 14.99 0.81
CA ILE A 293 -0.39 14.37 0.22
C ILE A 293 -0.71 13.83 -1.19
N ALA A 294 -1.84 13.15 -1.34
CA ALA A 294 -2.23 12.63 -2.64
C ALA A 294 -2.64 13.76 -3.60
N ASP A 295 -3.22 14.86 -3.10
CA ASP A 295 -3.48 16.07 -3.90
C ASP A 295 -2.19 16.72 -4.37
N ALA A 296 -1.15 16.75 -3.51
CA ALA A 296 0.17 17.22 -3.87
C ALA A 296 0.81 16.39 -4.99
N TRP A 297 0.74 15.06 -4.88
CA TRP A 297 1.21 14.14 -5.91
C TRP A 297 0.44 14.31 -7.23
N GLN A 298 -0.90 14.34 -7.18
CA GLN A 298 -1.73 14.53 -8.37
C GLN A 298 -1.39 15.82 -9.10
N SER A 299 -1.28 16.92 -8.37
CA SER A 299 -0.91 18.22 -8.92
C SER A 299 0.48 18.22 -9.55
N LEU A 300 1.49 17.62 -8.88
CA LEU A 300 2.86 17.57 -9.39
C LEU A 300 2.98 16.67 -10.64
N LEU A 301 2.35 15.50 -10.64
CA LEU A 301 2.35 14.59 -11.77
C LEU A 301 1.66 15.22 -12.99
N ALA A 302 0.50 15.87 -12.80
CA ALA A 302 -0.22 16.58 -13.87
C ALA A 302 0.63 17.71 -14.47
N ARG A 303 1.29 18.53 -13.63
CA ARG A 303 2.24 19.58 -14.11
C ARG A 303 3.45 18.99 -14.84
N SER A 304 3.78 17.75 -14.55
CA SER A 304 4.86 17.02 -15.22
C SER A 304 4.43 16.34 -16.52
N GLY A 305 3.19 16.58 -16.98
CA GLY A 305 2.65 16.05 -18.23
C GLY A 305 2.12 14.62 -18.15
N LEU A 306 1.96 14.05 -16.94
CA LEU A 306 1.39 12.73 -16.76
C LEU A 306 -0.12 12.79 -16.53
N ALA A 307 -0.87 11.93 -17.21
CA ALA A 307 -2.28 11.69 -16.88
C ALA A 307 -2.38 10.94 -15.56
N VAL A 308 -3.21 11.42 -14.64
CA VAL A 308 -3.37 10.84 -13.30
C VAL A 308 -4.82 10.51 -13.06
N GLU A 309 -5.08 9.28 -12.70
CA GLU A 309 -6.38 8.84 -12.20
C GLU A 309 -6.30 8.54 -10.72
N ARG A 310 -7.13 9.21 -9.93
CA ARG A 310 -7.20 9.02 -8.49
C ARG A 310 -8.01 7.78 -8.16
N ILE A 311 -7.43 6.90 -7.36
CA ILE A 311 -8.11 5.74 -6.78
C ILE A 311 -8.38 6.08 -5.31
N ASP A 312 -9.63 6.38 -4.99
CA ASP A 312 -10.06 6.70 -3.62
C ASP A 312 -10.12 5.48 -2.71
N GLY A 313 -10.55 5.66 -1.46
CA GLY A 313 -10.58 4.59 -0.48
C GLY A 313 -11.57 3.46 -0.82
N GLU A 314 -12.71 3.78 -1.41
CA GLU A 314 -13.72 2.80 -1.83
C GLU A 314 -13.24 2.02 -3.06
N ALA A 315 -12.74 2.72 -4.08
CA ALA A 315 -12.15 2.11 -5.26
C ALA A 315 -10.92 1.25 -4.92
N THR A 316 -10.10 1.67 -3.94
CA THR A 316 -8.97 0.88 -3.43
C THR A 316 -9.45 -0.43 -2.80
N ALA A 317 -10.49 -0.38 -1.95
CA ALA A 317 -11.07 -1.57 -1.34
C ALA A 317 -11.66 -2.51 -2.39
N GLN A 318 -12.41 -1.96 -3.35
CA GLN A 318 -12.99 -2.74 -4.45
C GLN A 318 -11.90 -3.38 -5.33
N ALA A 319 -10.84 -2.66 -5.65
CA ALA A 319 -9.72 -3.20 -6.41
C ALA A 319 -9.01 -4.34 -5.65
N PHE A 320 -8.76 -4.18 -4.35
CA PHE A 320 -8.19 -5.25 -3.53
C PHE A 320 -9.08 -6.49 -3.51
N VAL A 321 -10.38 -6.33 -3.26
CA VAL A 321 -11.36 -7.43 -3.27
C VAL A 321 -11.43 -8.11 -4.64
N SER A 322 -11.41 -7.33 -5.72
CA SER A 322 -11.37 -7.87 -7.09
C SER A 322 -10.11 -8.67 -7.32
N GLY A 323 -8.95 -8.19 -6.86
CA GLY A 323 -7.68 -8.90 -6.94
C GLY A 323 -7.71 -10.25 -6.21
N ILE A 324 -8.23 -10.30 -4.98
CA ILE A 324 -8.46 -11.56 -4.26
C ILE A 324 -9.37 -12.50 -5.09
N GLY A 325 -10.44 -11.97 -5.66
CA GLY A 325 -11.35 -12.75 -6.51
C GLY A 325 -10.65 -13.36 -7.73
N GLU A 326 -9.81 -12.61 -8.43
CA GLU A 326 -9.02 -13.12 -9.57
C GLU A 326 -8.06 -14.23 -9.13
N LEU A 327 -7.37 -14.05 -8.00
CA LEU A 327 -6.45 -15.06 -7.46
C LEU A 327 -7.16 -16.36 -7.06
N LEU A 328 -8.37 -16.28 -6.52
CA LEU A 328 -9.18 -17.45 -6.14
C LEU A 328 -9.77 -18.20 -7.35
N ARG A 329 -9.91 -17.55 -8.52
CA ARG A 329 -10.42 -18.19 -9.76
C ARG A 329 -9.44 -19.18 -10.38
N VAL A 330 -8.14 -19.04 -10.10
CA VAL A 330 -7.12 -19.92 -10.68
C VAL A 330 -7.27 -21.34 -10.11
N ARG A 331 -7.56 -22.29 -10.98
CA ARG A 331 -7.60 -23.73 -10.63
C ARG A 331 -6.17 -24.26 -10.59
N MET A 332 -5.85 -24.99 -9.55
CA MET A 332 -4.58 -25.70 -9.39
C MET A 332 -4.74 -27.18 -9.73
#